data_d155e6990f2b42435e480fb52927c015
#
_entry.id   d155e6990f2b42435e480fb52927c015
#
_cell.length_a   1.000
_cell.length_b   1.000
_cell.length_c   1.000
_cell.angle_alpha   90.00
_cell.angle_beta   90.00
_cell.angle_gamma   90.00
#
_symmetry.space_group_name_H-M   'P 1'
#
loop_
_entity.id
_entity.type
_entity.pdbx_description
1 polymer ?
#
loop_
_entity_poly.entity_id
_entity_poly.type
_entity_poly.pdbx_seq_one_letter_code
_entity_poly.pdbx_strand_id
1 'polypeptide(L)'
;MARAFLYRSLLLVSIALLGGCASVTNSVADGVPVRRLPVEVLGRPKSDLKPIPLTLLRQRELDPYTLDRGDVLAVVADDVVAPAGTQVPVRLPDVNSSQASVGFPIPVGDDGTISIARLKPINVRGKTLAEVAQLIKDAAGGKFGDPMLINPDLARVTVQLLQKRIYTVTVVREDTQPVTGLLTGGANAGQNKRGNGFTLRMQAGENDVLRALNASGGPPGLDARDEILIFRGTYDPAKPESSITRIPLRIFAEQQLTLCEADIILRDGDVVKIESRDSSTELFYVAGVAGSRQFQLPRDYDLDVIQALTLVNAPLQNGGFSQTQFNGNALATGIGSPTPALLTVLRQLPNGQQIPIRVDLNRAFRDPRERIRVLGGDILVMQERPGDAVTRYLYQTYRVNTLSGLLGGTGTTATFGGTFP
;
A
#
# COMPACT_ATOMS: atom_id res chain seq x y z
N MET A 1 -1.13 -55.78 53.00
CA MET A 1 -0.47 -54.55 52.52
C MET A 1 -0.31 -54.54 50.99
N ALA A 2 0.04 -55.62 50.34
CA ALA A 2 0.25 -55.66 48.87
C ALA A 2 -0.97 -55.29 48.00
N ARG A 3 -2.20 -55.68 48.40
CA ARG A 3 -3.42 -55.37 47.63
C ARG A 3 -3.77 -53.87 47.70
N ALA A 4 -3.50 -53.15 48.79
CA ALA A 4 -3.75 -51.73 48.91
C ALA A 4 -2.77 -50.90 48.08
N PHE A 5 -1.55 -51.40 47.87
CA PHE A 5 -0.55 -50.76 47.03
C PHE A 5 -0.90 -50.93 45.56
N LEU A 6 -1.42 -52.09 45.15
CA LEU A 6 -1.87 -52.36 43.80
C LEU A 6 -3.08 -51.47 43.40
N TYR A 7 -4.04 -51.32 44.28
CA TYR A 7 -5.19 -50.42 44.03
C TYR A 7 -4.81 -48.95 43.96
N ARG A 8 -3.84 -48.50 44.76
CA ARG A 8 -3.32 -47.13 44.68
C ARG A 8 -2.53 -46.87 43.39
N SER A 9 -1.72 -47.82 42.94
CA SER A 9 -1.02 -47.69 41.69
C SER A 9 -1.96 -47.78 40.46
N LEU A 10 -3.00 -48.62 40.54
CA LEU A 10 -4.01 -48.70 39.46
C LEU A 10 -4.85 -47.43 39.40
N LEU A 11 -5.18 -46.84 40.54
CA LEU A 11 -5.89 -45.56 40.63
C LEU A 11 -5.04 -44.41 40.07
N LEU A 12 -3.75 -44.38 40.35
CA LEU A 12 -2.82 -43.38 39.80
C LEU A 12 -2.64 -43.52 38.32
N VAL A 13 -2.57 -44.71 37.78
CA VAL A 13 -2.47 -44.99 36.35
C VAL A 13 -3.79 -44.64 35.65
N SER A 14 -4.96 -44.93 36.24
CA SER A 14 -6.25 -44.56 35.66
C SER A 14 -6.48 -43.02 35.66
N ILE A 15 -6.02 -42.29 36.68
CA ILE A 15 -6.07 -40.83 36.72
C ILE A 15 -5.12 -40.22 35.67
N ALA A 16 -3.94 -40.83 35.46
CA ALA A 16 -3.01 -40.41 34.41
C ALA A 16 -3.54 -40.67 32.99
N LEU A 17 -4.38 -41.72 32.82
CA LEU A 17 -5.01 -42.04 31.51
C LEU A 17 -6.26 -41.23 31.24
N LEU A 18 -6.93 -40.69 32.24
CA LEU A 18 -8.10 -39.82 32.08
C LEU A 18 -7.74 -38.35 31.77
N GLY A 19 -6.51 -37.94 32.06
CA GLY A 19 -5.96 -36.66 31.59
C GLY A 19 -5.53 -36.77 30.13
N GLY A 20 -6.47 -36.95 29.20
CA GLY A 20 -6.19 -36.87 27.78
C GLY A 20 -5.55 -35.53 27.46
N CYS A 21 -4.21 -35.51 27.41
CA CYS A 21 -3.49 -34.30 27.01
C CYS A 21 -3.93 -33.93 25.59
N ALA A 22 -4.77 -32.93 25.45
CA ALA A 22 -5.20 -32.38 24.14
C ALA A 22 -4.01 -32.12 23.19
N SER A 23 -2.82 -31.87 23.74
CA SER A 23 -1.58 -31.75 22.99
C SER A 23 -1.08 -33.03 22.35
N VAL A 24 -1.47 -34.22 22.85
CA VAL A 24 -1.08 -35.53 22.28
C VAL A 24 -1.95 -35.87 21.07
N THR A 25 -3.19 -35.37 21.05
CA THR A 25 -4.16 -35.63 19.98
C THR A 25 -4.18 -34.53 18.91
N ASN A 26 -3.31 -33.53 19.03
CA ASN A 26 -3.29 -32.40 18.10
C ASN A 26 -2.62 -32.80 16.77
N SER A 27 -3.42 -33.06 15.76
CA SER A 27 -2.98 -33.47 14.40
C SER A 27 -2.10 -32.44 13.70
N VAL A 28 -2.16 -31.17 14.10
CA VAL A 28 -1.39 -30.07 13.50
C VAL A 28 0.11 -30.22 13.80
N ALA A 29 0.49 -30.97 14.85
CA ALA A 29 1.89 -31.24 15.18
C ALA A 29 2.64 -32.07 14.12
N ASP A 30 1.94 -32.75 13.23
CA ASP A 30 2.51 -33.66 12.23
C ASP A 30 2.85 -32.99 10.90
N GLY A 31 3.06 -31.68 10.91
CA GLY A 31 3.40 -30.89 9.73
C GLY A 31 4.74 -31.26 9.08
N VAL A 32 4.91 -30.89 7.82
CA VAL A 32 6.15 -31.06 7.07
C VAL A 32 7.26 -30.22 7.70
N PRO A 33 8.42 -30.79 8.06
CA PRO A 33 9.55 -30.01 8.57
C PRO A 33 10.04 -28.98 7.54
N VAL A 34 10.42 -27.76 7.97
CA VAL A 34 10.90 -26.67 7.11
C VAL A 34 11.93 -27.13 6.08
N ARG A 35 12.91 -27.96 6.48
CA ARG A 35 14.00 -28.44 5.62
C ARG A 35 13.57 -29.35 4.47
N ARG A 36 12.34 -29.85 4.49
CA ARG A 36 11.78 -30.72 3.45
C ARG A 36 10.83 -29.99 2.51
N LEU A 37 10.68 -28.66 2.69
CA LEU A 37 9.82 -27.88 1.84
C LEU A 37 10.48 -27.58 0.50
N PRO A 38 9.75 -27.70 -0.61
CA PRO A 38 10.21 -27.22 -1.90
C PRO A 38 10.32 -25.69 -1.88
N VAL A 39 11.22 -25.13 -2.70
CA VAL A 39 11.54 -23.70 -2.73
C VAL A 39 10.32 -22.85 -3.11
N GLU A 40 9.44 -23.40 -3.93
CA GLU A 40 8.21 -22.77 -4.41
C GLU A 40 7.26 -22.43 -3.26
N VAL A 41 7.25 -23.24 -2.21
CA VAL A 41 6.41 -23.04 -1.02
C VAL A 41 6.96 -21.94 -0.10
N LEU A 42 8.26 -21.63 -0.19
CA LEU A 42 8.90 -20.62 0.66
C LEU A 42 8.59 -19.19 0.24
N GLY A 43 8.03 -19.00 -0.95
CA GLY A 43 7.74 -17.67 -1.52
C GLY A 43 9.00 -16.92 -1.96
N ARG A 44 8.84 -15.94 -2.83
CA ARG A 44 9.94 -15.06 -3.27
C ARG A 44 10.23 -14.01 -2.21
N PRO A 45 11.50 -13.66 -1.95
CA PRO A 45 11.85 -12.62 -1.01
C PRO A 45 11.44 -11.23 -1.54
N LYS A 46 10.89 -10.40 -0.65
CA LYS A 46 10.57 -9.00 -0.95
C LYS A 46 11.83 -8.15 -1.11
N SER A 47 12.97 -8.59 -0.55
CA SER A 47 14.28 -7.95 -0.74
C SER A 47 14.68 -7.83 -2.21
N ASP A 48 14.15 -8.70 -3.07
CA ASP A 48 14.42 -8.70 -4.51
C ASP A 48 13.54 -7.69 -5.26
N LEU A 49 12.51 -7.15 -4.60
CA LEU A 49 11.67 -6.09 -5.14
C LEU A 49 12.36 -4.73 -5.00
N LYS A 50 12.68 -4.12 -6.13
CA LYS A 50 13.27 -2.78 -6.18
C LYS A 50 12.19 -1.74 -6.48
N PRO A 51 12.13 -0.63 -5.73
CA PRO A 51 11.23 0.45 -6.04
C PRO A 51 11.62 1.08 -7.37
N ILE A 52 10.63 1.44 -8.19
CA ILE A 52 10.90 2.21 -9.40
C ILE A 52 11.24 3.66 -9.01
N PRO A 53 12.16 4.31 -9.74
CA PRO A 53 12.41 5.73 -9.53
C PRO A 53 11.16 6.55 -9.80
N LEU A 54 10.74 7.38 -8.85
CA LEU A 54 9.54 8.22 -9.01
C LEU A 54 9.66 9.21 -10.17
N THR A 55 10.89 9.51 -10.60
CA THR A 55 11.17 10.33 -11.79
C THR A 55 10.59 9.73 -13.08
N LEU A 56 10.41 8.40 -13.13
CA LEU A 56 9.78 7.73 -14.26
C LEU A 56 8.28 8.01 -14.36
N LEU A 57 7.65 8.50 -13.30
CA LEU A 57 6.24 8.89 -13.27
C LEU A 57 6.01 10.33 -13.68
N ARG A 58 7.10 11.04 -14.02
CA ARG A 58 7.07 12.42 -14.44
C ARG A 58 7.14 12.51 -15.96
N GLN A 59 6.24 13.30 -16.56
CA GLN A 59 6.25 13.64 -17.96
C GLN A 59 7.50 14.49 -18.31
N ARG A 60 8.05 14.27 -19.48
CA ARG A 60 9.08 15.14 -20.02
C ARG A 60 8.48 16.51 -20.35
N GLU A 61 9.30 17.55 -20.24
CA GLU A 61 8.88 18.88 -20.60
C GLU A 61 8.53 18.94 -22.11
N LEU A 62 7.40 19.58 -22.42
CA LEU A 62 6.96 19.78 -23.79
C LEU A 62 7.77 20.93 -24.39
N ASP A 63 8.82 20.64 -25.10
CA ASP A 63 9.64 21.63 -25.79
C ASP A 63 9.89 21.18 -27.24
N PRO A 64 9.33 21.88 -28.23
CA PRO A 64 8.41 23.03 -28.12
C PRO A 64 6.97 22.62 -27.71
N TYR A 65 6.27 23.56 -27.03
CA TYR A 65 4.86 23.39 -26.70
C TYR A 65 4.00 23.40 -27.98
N THR A 66 3.14 22.40 -28.13
CA THR A 66 2.21 22.29 -29.26
C THR A 66 0.78 22.56 -28.81
N LEU A 67 0.08 23.37 -29.59
CA LEU A 67 -1.29 23.78 -29.29
C LEU A 67 -2.29 22.65 -29.56
N ASP A 68 -3.33 22.61 -28.75
CA ASP A 68 -4.49 21.76 -28.94
C ASP A 68 -5.75 22.47 -28.36
N ARG A 69 -6.92 21.84 -28.55
CA ARG A 69 -8.20 22.33 -28.05
C ARG A 69 -8.12 22.74 -26.57
N GLY A 70 -8.76 23.85 -26.24
CA GLY A 70 -8.82 24.36 -24.88
C GLY A 70 -7.65 25.24 -24.45
N ASP A 71 -6.60 25.39 -25.28
CA ASP A 71 -5.57 26.40 -25.09
C ASP A 71 -6.15 27.80 -25.37
N VAL A 72 -5.68 28.80 -24.66
CA VAL A 72 -6.04 30.18 -24.92
C VAL A 72 -4.79 30.96 -25.33
N LEU A 73 -4.85 31.60 -26.46
CA LEU A 73 -3.76 32.43 -27.01
C LEU A 73 -3.99 33.92 -26.70
N ALA A 74 -2.92 34.64 -26.47
CA ALA A 74 -2.91 36.10 -26.49
C ALA A 74 -2.31 36.53 -27.83
N VAL A 75 -3.12 37.15 -28.66
CA VAL A 75 -2.73 37.53 -30.00
C VAL A 75 -2.73 39.08 -30.12
N VAL A 76 -1.63 39.63 -30.65
CA VAL A 76 -1.52 41.02 -31.05
C VAL A 76 -1.28 41.08 -32.54
N ALA A 77 -2.21 41.63 -33.28
CA ALA A 77 -2.12 41.86 -34.70
C ALA A 77 -2.99 43.07 -35.05
N ASP A 78 -2.36 44.19 -35.32
CA ASP A 78 -3.06 45.46 -35.64
C ASP A 78 -3.87 45.27 -36.94
N ASP A 79 -5.06 45.87 -36.94
CA ASP A 79 -6.05 45.79 -38.03
C ASP A 79 -6.59 44.39 -38.36
N VAL A 80 -6.08 43.34 -37.72
CA VAL A 80 -6.55 41.94 -37.88
C VAL A 80 -7.44 41.52 -36.70
N VAL A 81 -6.95 41.66 -35.47
CA VAL A 81 -7.68 41.27 -34.26
C VAL A 81 -8.47 42.46 -33.72
N ALA A 82 -7.89 43.65 -33.75
CA ALA A 82 -8.52 44.90 -33.35
C ALA A 82 -8.01 46.05 -34.23
N PRO A 83 -8.76 47.17 -34.37
CA PRO A 83 -8.30 48.37 -35.09
C PRO A 83 -6.98 48.88 -34.51
N ALA A 84 -6.14 49.47 -35.39
CA ALA A 84 -4.88 50.06 -34.95
C ALA A 84 -5.10 51.13 -33.89
N GLY A 85 -4.27 51.15 -32.85
CA GLY A 85 -4.41 52.07 -31.71
C GLY A 85 -5.37 51.60 -30.61
N THR A 86 -6.01 50.44 -30.74
CA THR A 86 -6.80 49.86 -29.65
C THR A 86 -5.87 49.43 -28.50
N GLN A 87 -6.24 49.79 -27.28
CA GLN A 87 -5.48 49.41 -26.11
C GLN A 87 -5.45 47.87 -25.97
N VAL A 88 -4.25 47.29 -26.06
CA VAL A 88 -4.05 45.84 -25.95
C VAL A 88 -4.19 45.40 -24.50
N PRO A 89 -5.01 44.38 -24.20
CA PRO A 89 -5.14 43.87 -22.85
C PRO A 89 -3.80 43.34 -22.34
N VAL A 90 -3.41 43.73 -21.13
CA VAL A 90 -2.24 43.24 -20.42
C VAL A 90 -2.74 42.43 -19.23
N ARG A 91 -2.37 41.15 -19.15
CA ARG A 91 -2.59 40.35 -17.96
C ARG A 91 -1.27 40.17 -17.21
N LEU A 92 -1.29 40.59 -15.95
CA LEU A 92 -0.20 40.34 -15.02
C LEU A 92 -0.25 38.87 -14.56
N PRO A 93 0.90 38.28 -14.17
CA PRO A 93 0.92 36.94 -13.63
C PRO A 93 0.02 36.88 -12.39
N ASP A 94 -0.89 35.93 -12.40
CA ASP A 94 -1.66 35.56 -11.21
C ASP A 94 -0.92 34.47 -10.44
N VAL A 95 -1.26 34.24 -9.16
CA VAL A 95 -0.59 33.26 -8.29
C VAL A 95 -0.52 31.86 -8.94
N ASN A 96 -1.44 31.58 -9.89
CA ASN A 96 -1.54 30.32 -10.62
C ASN A 96 -1.13 30.41 -12.09
N SER A 97 -0.71 31.58 -12.61
CA SER A 97 -0.24 31.74 -13.99
C SER A 97 1.15 32.32 -14.00
N SER A 98 2.09 31.57 -14.55
CA SER A 98 3.53 31.84 -14.43
C SER A 98 4.04 32.94 -15.38
N GLN A 99 3.23 33.50 -16.29
CA GLN A 99 3.71 34.46 -17.28
C GLN A 99 2.74 35.63 -17.50
N ALA A 100 3.31 36.82 -17.51
CA ALA A 100 2.60 38.02 -18.04
C ALA A 100 2.32 37.81 -19.52
N SER A 101 1.13 38.15 -19.98
CA SER A 101 0.77 38.08 -21.38
C SER A 101 0.12 39.38 -21.86
N VAL A 102 0.46 39.72 -23.08
CA VAL A 102 -0.06 40.91 -23.76
C VAL A 102 -0.76 40.45 -25.03
N GLY A 103 -2.03 40.77 -25.19
CA GLY A 103 -2.79 40.42 -26.37
C GLY A 103 -4.26 40.16 -26.12
N PHE A 104 -5.03 40.05 -27.18
CA PHE A 104 -6.45 39.71 -27.14
C PHE A 104 -6.60 38.21 -26.94
N PRO A 105 -7.44 37.74 -25.98
CA PRO A 105 -7.64 36.31 -25.70
C PRO A 105 -8.40 35.65 -26.85
N ILE A 106 -7.80 34.65 -27.48
CA ILE A 106 -8.41 33.83 -28.52
C ILE A 106 -8.33 32.37 -28.11
N PRO A 107 -9.46 31.72 -27.78
CA PRO A 107 -9.48 30.31 -27.44
C PRO A 107 -9.31 29.43 -28.70
N VAL A 108 -8.63 28.30 -28.53
CA VAL A 108 -8.60 27.24 -29.51
C VAL A 108 -9.87 26.38 -29.34
N GLY A 109 -10.67 26.30 -30.39
CA GLY A 109 -11.93 25.57 -30.42
C GLY A 109 -11.75 24.04 -30.32
N ASP A 110 -12.86 23.33 -30.15
CA ASP A 110 -12.86 21.87 -30.06
C ASP A 110 -12.40 21.19 -31.36
N ASP A 111 -12.58 21.87 -32.50
CA ASP A 111 -12.11 21.45 -33.80
C ASP A 111 -10.59 21.70 -34.00
N GLY A 112 -9.92 22.32 -33.04
CA GLY A 112 -8.51 22.69 -33.12
C GLY A 112 -8.25 23.94 -33.94
N THR A 113 -9.27 24.78 -34.20
CA THR A 113 -9.15 26.05 -34.95
C THR A 113 -9.22 27.25 -34.02
N ILE A 114 -8.67 28.37 -34.47
CA ILE A 114 -8.89 29.67 -33.89
C ILE A 114 -9.73 30.49 -34.83
N SER A 115 -10.68 31.28 -34.28
CA SER A 115 -11.53 32.20 -35.01
C SER A 115 -11.12 33.64 -34.72
N ILE A 116 -10.68 34.33 -35.76
CA ILE A 116 -10.36 35.76 -35.71
C ILE A 116 -11.38 36.47 -36.61
N ALA A 117 -11.97 37.56 -36.09
CA ALA A 117 -12.92 38.36 -36.86
C ALA A 117 -12.30 38.74 -38.21
N ARG A 118 -12.92 38.61 -39.32
CA ARG A 118 -12.46 38.97 -40.67
C ARG A 118 -11.56 37.94 -41.37
N LEU A 119 -11.11 36.83 -40.65
CA LEU A 119 -10.36 35.73 -41.27
C LEU A 119 -11.19 34.47 -41.21
N LYS A 120 -10.92 33.54 -42.11
CA LYS A 120 -11.44 32.17 -42.02
C LYS A 120 -10.83 31.45 -40.83
N PRO A 121 -11.52 30.46 -40.24
CA PRO A 121 -10.97 29.65 -39.15
C PRO A 121 -9.61 29.04 -39.52
N ILE A 122 -8.61 29.22 -38.66
CA ILE A 122 -7.22 28.76 -38.90
C ILE A 122 -6.98 27.53 -38.04
N ASN A 123 -6.59 26.44 -38.65
CA ASN A 123 -6.24 25.22 -37.89
C ASN A 123 -4.86 25.37 -37.24
N VAL A 124 -4.84 25.32 -35.90
CA VAL A 124 -3.64 25.48 -35.07
C VAL A 124 -3.27 24.22 -34.30
N ARG A 125 -4.05 23.16 -34.44
CA ARG A 125 -3.82 21.90 -33.74
C ARG A 125 -2.45 21.31 -34.08
N GLY A 126 -1.66 20.98 -33.04
CA GLY A 126 -0.32 20.43 -33.19
C GLY A 126 0.74 21.43 -33.68
N LYS A 127 0.40 22.73 -33.79
CA LYS A 127 1.32 23.78 -34.18
C LYS A 127 1.98 24.42 -32.97
N THR A 128 3.17 24.97 -33.18
CA THR A 128 3.87 25.82 -32.23
C THR A 128 3.36 27.26 -32.28
N LEU A 129 3.63 28.05 -31.24
CA LEU A 129 3.25 29.45 -31.21
C LEU A 129 3.84 30.27 -32.39
N ALA A 130 5.10 29.94 -32.77
CA ALA A 130 5.77 30.60 -33.91
C ALA A 130 5.10 30.29 -35.26
N GLU A 131 4.74 29.00 -35.46
CA GLU A 131 4.01 28.58 -36.65
C GLU A 131 2.64 29.24 -36.75
N VAL A 132 1.93 29.39 -35.61
CA VAL A 132 0.62 30.04 -35.57
C VAL A 132 0.73 31.54 -35.86
N ALA A 133 1.76 32.21 -35.34
CA ALA A 133 2.03 33.60 -35.67
C ALA A 133 2.22 33.77 -37.20
N GLN A 134 2.96 32.85 -37.84
CA GLN A 134 3.15 32.87 -39.29
C GLN A 134 1.85 32.57 -40.07
N LEU A 135 1.05 31.61 -39.62
CA LEU A 135 -0.26 31.31 -40.20
C LEU A 135 -1.21 32.49 -40.18
N ILE A 136 -1.28 33.20 -39.04
CA ILE A 136 -2.11 34.41 -38.92
C ILE A 136 -1.62 35.51 -39.86
N LYS A 137 -0.30 35.68 -39.94
CA LYS A 137 0.32 36.65 -40.84
C LYS A 137 0.02 36.34 -42.31
N ASP A 138 0.14 35.06 -42.72
CA ASP A 138 -0.15 34.59 -44.08
C ASP A 138 -1.64 34.73 -44.44
N ALA A 139 -2.54 34.41 -43.50
CA ALA A 139 -3.98 34.56 -43.68
C ALA A 139 -4.38 36.04 -43.84
N ALA A 140 -3.89 36.92 -42.97
CA ALA A 140 -4.15 38.32 -43.01
C ALA A 140 -3.54 39.04 -44.23
N GLY A 141 -2.49 38.47 -44.78
CA GLY A 141 -1.89 38.89 -46.08
C GLY A 141 -2.63 38.40 -47.33
N GLY A 142 -3.77 37.73 -47.16
CA GLY A 142 -4.60 37.24 -48.28
C GLY A 142 -4.15 35.93 -48.95
N LYS A 143 -3.18 35.22 -48.38
CA LYS A 143 -2.58 34.01 -48.94
C LYS A 143 -3.54 32.84 -49.07
N PHE A 144 -4.55 32.73 -48.23
CA PHE A 144 -5.53 31.61 -48.19
C PHE A 144 -6.91 32.00 -48.75
N GLY A 145 -6.96 33.08 -49.61
CA GLY A 145 -8.20 33.58 -50.20
C GLY A 145 -9.05 34.38 -49.25
N ASP A 146 -8.45 34.88 -48.18
CA ASP A 146 -8.98 35.90 -47.30
C ASP A 146 -8.71 37.31 -47.91
N PRO A 147 -9.47 38.35 -47.53
CA PRO A 147 -9.15 39.71 -47.93
C PRO A 147 -7.79 40.13 -47.38
N MET A 148 -6.99 40.79 -48.18
CA MET A 148 -5.70 41.33 -47.73
C MET A 148 -5.98 42.46 -46.73
N LEU A 149 -5.74 42.19 -45.43
CA LEU A 149 -5.97 43.12 -44.33
C LEU A 149 -4.72 43.93 -43.98
N ILE A 150 -3.55 43.30 -44.15
CA ILE A 150 -2.24 43.85 -43.78
C ILE A 150 -1.21 43.54 -44.87
N ASN A 151 -0.20 44.40 -44.96
CA ASN A 151 0.99 44.05 -45.76
C ASN A 151 1.86 43.05 -44.96
N PRO A 152 2.03 41.79 -45.41
CA PRO A 152 2.74 40.76 -44.67
C PRO A 152 4.20 41.13 -44.38
N ASP A 153 4.84 41.97 -45.15
CA ASP A 153 6.24 42.34 -44.97
C ASP A 153 6.43 43.37 -43.84
N LEU A 154 5.40 44.17 -43.56
CA LEU A 154 5.42 45.22 -42.54
C LEU A 154 4.71 44.84 -41.26
N ALA A 155 3.84 43.86 -41.31
CA ALA A 155 3.00 43.46 -40.19
C ALA A 155 3.75 42.72 -39.08
N ARG A 156 3.49 43.13 -37.86
CA ARG A 156 3.94 42.46 -36.65
C ARG A 156 2.77 41.66 -36.06
N VAL A 157 2.91 40.34 -36.07
CA VAL A 157 1.96 39.44 -35.41
C VAL A 157 2.69 38.77 -34.26
N THR A 158 2.18 38.95 -33.03
CA THR A 158 2.74 38.31 -31.85
C THR A 158 1.69 37.37 -31.27
N VAL A 159 2.08 36.12 -31.04
CA VAL A 159 1.24 35.11 -30.43
C VAL A 159 1.94 34.60 -29.16
N GLN A 160 1.26 34.65 -28.03
CA GLN A 160 1.73 34.14 -26.76
C GLN A 160 0.70 33.17 -26.22
N LEU A 161 1.12 32.23 -25.37
CA LEU A 161 0.22 31.33 -24.68
C LEU A 161 -0.31 32.05 -23.43
N LEU A 162 -1.61 32.33 -23.41
CA LEU A 162 -2.27 32.99 -22.28
C LEU A 162 -2.64 31.99 -21.19
N GLN A 163 -3.17 30.83 -21.60
CA GLN A 163 -3.57 29.77 -20.69
C GLN A 163 -3.39 28.42 -21.40
N LYS A 164 -2.69 27.51 -20.73
CA LYS A 164 -2.60 26.11 -21.15
C LYS A 164 -3.94 25.42 -20.93
N ARG A 165 -4.27 24.49 -21.81
CA ARG A 165 -5.43 23.61 -21.62
C ARG A 165 -5.34 22.87 -20.30
N ILE A 166 -6.50 22.62 -19.70
CA ILE A 166 -6.61 21.99 -18.38
C ILE A 166 -7.24 20.60 -18.56
N TYR A 167 -6.67 19.62 -17.88
CA TYR A 167 -7.20 18.27 -17.75
C TYR A 167 -7.78 18.09 -16.35
N THR A 168 -8.99 17.56 -16.25
CA THR A 168 -9.62 17.24 -14.98
C THR A 168 -9.42 15.76 -14.70
N VAL A 169 -8.69 15.46 -13.63
CA VAL A 169 -8.33 14.10 -13.23
C VAL A 169 -8.87 13.84 -11.83
N THR A 170 -9.43 12.67 -11.59
CA THR A 170 -9.86 12.26 -10.26
C THR A 170 -8.84 11.29 -9.66
N VAL A 171 -8.37 11.57 -8.45
CA VAL A 171 -7.50 10.65 -7.70
C VAL A 171 -8.28 10.08 -6.53
N VAL A 172 -8.38 8.76 -6.44
CA VAL A 172 -9.02 8.04 -5.34
C VAL A 172 -7.94 7.33 -4.54
N ARG A 173 -7.81 7.69 -3.27
CA ARG A 173 -6.83 7.11 -2.35
C ARG A 173 -7.51 6.33 -1.25
N GLU A 174 -7.17 5.05 -1.12
CA GLU A 174 -7.62 4.17 -0.05
C GLU A 174 -6.53 3.98 1.02
N ASP A 175 -5.31 4.48 0.78
CA ASP A 175 -4.10 4.35 1.61
C ASP A 175 -3.92 5.49 2.64
N THR A 176 -4.94 6.28 2.92
CA THR A 176 -4.81 7.54 3.66
C THR A 176 -4.93 7.44 5.18
N GLN A 177 -5.12 6.23 5.73
CA GLN A 177 -5.20 6.07 7.19
C GLN A 177 -3.81 5.90 7.81
N PRO A 178 -3.46 6.69 8.83
CA PRO A 178 -2.23 6.47 9.55
C PRO A 178 -2.26 5.09 10.22
N VAL A 179 -1.19 4.32 10.03
CA VAL A 179 -1.02 2.97 10.60
C VAL A 179 -0.72 3.07 12.11
N THR A 180 -1.60 3.69 12.86
CA THR A 180 -1.49 3.74 14.33
C THR A 180 -1.77 2.38 14.98
N GLY A 181 -2.36 1.44 14.24
CA GLY A 181 -2.66 0.09 14.74
C GLY A 181 -1.51 -0.92 14.69
N LEU A 182 -0.39 -0.63 14.00
CA LEU A 182 0.71 -1.59 13.88
C LEU A 182 1.55 -1.69 15.16
N LEU A 183 1.59 -0.64 15.97
CA LEU A 183 2.43 -0.58 17.19
C LEU A 183 1.65 -0.81 18.48
N THR A 184 0.36 -0.65 18.47
CA THR A 184 -0.50 -0.96 19.62
C THR A 184 -1.36 -2.14 19.23
N GLY A 185 -1.06 -3.33 19.73
CA GLY A 185 -1.80 -4.57 19.50
C GLY A 185 -3.30 -4.54 19.87
N GLY A 186 -3.97 -3.46 19.49
CA GLY A 186 -5.39 -3.23 19.64
C GLY A 186 -6.16 -3.67 18.41
N ALA A 187 -7.19 -4.45 18.63
CA ALA A 187 -8.11 -5.05 17.68
C ALA A 187 -8.97 -4.02 16.92
N ASN A 188 -8.36 -3.01 16.28
CA ASN A 188 -9.08 -2.03 15.46
C ASN A 188 -8.89 -2.25 13.95
N ALA A 189 -8.56 -3.49 13.54
CA ALA A 189 -8.49 -3.87 12.13
C ALA A 189 -9.87 -3.87 11.41
N GLY A 190 -10.92 -3.42 12.07
CA GLY A 190 -12.27 -3.35 11.52
C GLY A 190 -12.80 -1.93 11.25
N GLN A 191 -11.98 -0.90 11.34
CA GLN A 191 -12.43 0.43 10.91
C GLN A 191 -12.52 0.44 9.38
N ASN A 192 -13.73 0.62 8.86
CA ASN A 192 -13.98 0.80 7.45
C ASN A 192 -13.13 1.96 6.92
N LYS A 193 -12.04 1.64 6.25
CA LYS A 193 -11.24 2.64 5.55
C LYS A 193 -12.10 3.26 4.47
N ARG A 194 -12.31 4.55 4.56
CA ARG A 194 -12.98 5.32 3.52
C ARG A 194 -11.90 5.89 2.61
N GLY A 195 -12.01 5.62 1.31
CA GLY A 195 -11.15 6.26 0.34
C GLY A 195 -11.41 7.77 0.30
N ASN A 196 -10.35 8.56 0.11
CA ASN A 196 -10.43 9.99 -0.15
C ASN A 196 -10.36 10.25 -1.65
N GLY A 197 -11.29 11.05 -2.17
CA GLY A 197 -11.33 11.48 -3.56
C GLY A 197 -10.83 12.91 -3.72
N PHE A 198 -9.96 13.13 -4.71
CA PHE A 198 -9.44 14.47 -5.08
C PHE A 198 -9.73 14.71 -6.55
N THR A 199 -10.38 15.83 -6.87
CA THR A 199 -10.54 16.27 -8.26
C THR A 199 -9.47 17.34 -8.54
N LEU A 200 -8.54 17.02 -9.43
CA LEU A 200 -7.39 17.85 -9.76
C LEU A 200 -7.57 18.49 -11.12
N ARG A 201 -7.20 19.75 -11.23
CA ARG A 201 -7.13 20.48 -12.49
C ARG A 201 -5.66 20.67 -12.85
N MET A 202 -5.20 19.93 -13.86
CA MET A 202 -3.80 19.86 -14.25
C MET A 202 -3.59 20.53 -15.60
N GLN A 203 -2.57 21.34 -15.73
CA GLN A 203 -2.24 21.99 -16.99
C GLN A 203 -1.50 21.03 -17.92
N ALA A 204 -1.62 21.25 -19.23
CA ALA A 204 -0.84 20.51 -20.23
C ALA A 204 0.67 20.62 -19.95
N GLY A 205 1.37 19.49 -20.04
CA GLY A 205 2.78 19.38 -19.66
C GLY A 205 3.00 19.20 -18.14
N GLU A 206 1.92 19.23 -17.36
CA GLU A 206 1.93 19.00 -15.90
C GLU A 206 0.92 17.91 -15.49
N ASN A 207 0.34 17.24 -16.46
CA ASN A 207 -0.67 16.22 -16.29
C ASN A 207 -0.06 14.82 -16.20
N ASP A 208 0.88 14.64 -15.29
CA ASP A 208 1.53 13.34 -15.04
C ASP A 208 1.12 12.71 -13.70
N VAL A 209 1.37 11.41 -13.57
CA VAL A 209 1.04 10.64 -12.38
C VAL A 209 1.77 11.18 -11.14
N LEU A 210 3.05 11.58 -11.26
CA LEU A 210 3.81 12.08 -10.12
C LEU A 210 3.20 13.35 -9.53
N ARG A 211 2.79 14.29 -10.40
CA ARG A 211 2.14 15.53 -9.95
C ARG A 211 0.76 15.26 -9.36
N ALA A 212 -0.01 14.34 -9.96
CA ALA A 212 -1.29 13.92 -9.41
C ALA A 212 -1.15 13.31 -8.01
N LEU A 213 -0.14 12.47 -7.80
CA LEU A 213 0.18 11.92 -6.47
C LEU A 213 0.54 13.04 -5.48
N ASN A 214 1.43 13.95 -5.85
CA ASN A 214 1.86 15.04 -4.98
C ASN A 214 0.70 15.96 -4.59
N ALA A 215 -0.20 16.27 -5.53
CA ALA A 215 -1.38 17.10 -5.28
C ALA A 215 -2.44 16.39 -4.43
N SER A 216 -2.43 15.06 -4.37
CA SER A 216 -3.38 14.25 -3.60
C SER A 216 -2.84 13.73 -2.26
N GLY A 217 -1.65 14.20 -1.81
CA GLY A 217 -1.08 13.84 -0.52
C GLY A 217 0.26 13.10 -0.58
N GLY A 218 0.91 13.05 -1.74
CA GLY A 218 2.25 12.48 -1.91
C GLY A 218 2.25 11.04 -2.42
N PRO A 219 3.43 10.39 -2.43
CA PRO A 219 3.57 9.00 -2.85
C PRO A 219 2.69 8.04 -2.04
N PRO A 220 2.33 6.87 -2.59
CA PRO A 220 1.54 5.86 -1.89
C PRO A 220 2.15 5.44 -0.55
N GLY A 221 1.32 5.36 0.49
CA GLY A 221 1.70 5.02 1.86
C GLY A 221 2.11 3.55 2.04
N LEU A 222 2.49 3.17 3.28
CA LEU A 222 2.92 1.80 3.61
C LEU A 222 1.80 0.77 3.49
N ASP A 223 0.56 1.22 3.59
CA ASP A 223 -0.64 0.40 3.44
C ASP A 223 -1.20 0.39 2.00
N ALA A 224 -0.56 1.08 1.05
CA ALA A 224 -0.90 1.01 -0.35
C ALA A 224 -0.42 -0.29 -0.99
N ARG A 225 -1.12 -0.76 -2.02
CA ARG A 225 -0.61 -1.80 -2.92
C ARG A 225 0.61 -1.32 -3.68
N ASP A 226 1.41 -2.25 -4.18
CA ASP A 226 2.61 -1.95 -4.97
C ASP A 226 2.30 -1.58 -6.43
N GLU A 227 1.09 -1.08 -6.70
CA GLU A 227 0.66 -0.64 -8.02
C GLU A 227 -0.28 0.56 -7.95
N ILE A 228 -0.28 1.37 -8.98
CA ILE A 228 -1.23 2.45 -9.23
C ILE A 228 -2.09 2.02 -10.42
N LEU A 229 -3.41 2.17 -10.27
CA LEU A 229 -4.37 1.88 -11.32
C LEU A 229 -4.85 3.17 -11.95
N ILE A 230 -4.81 3.26 -13.28
CA ILE A 230 -5.37 4.37 -14.03
C ILE A 230 -6.50 3.84 -14.90
N PHE A 231 -7.72 4.27 -14.60
CA PHE A 231 -8.91 3.95 -15.39
C PHE A 231 -9.09 5.01 -16.46
N ARG A 232 -9.05 4.59 -17.72
CA ARG A 232 -9.12 5.47 -18.89
C ARG A 232 -10.38 5.23 -19.71
N GLY A 233 -10.98 6.33 -20.14
CA GLY A 233 -12.13 6.27 -21.03
C GLY A 233 -13.41 5.74 -20.39
N THR A 234 -14.36 5.32 -21.24
CA THR A 234 -15.63 4.77 -20.80
C THR A 234 -15.44 3.31 -20.39
N TYR A 235 -15.96 2.96 -19.22
CA TYR A 235 -15.97 1.58 -18.73
C TYR A 235 -16.72 0.66 -19.69
N ASP A 236 -16.03 -0.36 -20.21
CA ASP A 236 -16.63 -1.44 -20.99
C ASP A 236 -16.81 -2.68 -20.09
N PRO A 237 -18.04 -3.03 -19.69
CA PRO A 237 -18.28 -4.19 -18.84
C PRO A 237 -17.88 -5.53 -19.49
N ALA A 238 -17.78 -5.58 -20.81
CA ALA A 238 -17.35 -6.78 -21.53
C ALA A 238 -15.81 -6.98 -21.52
N LYS A 239 -15.06 -5.90 -21.33
CA LYS A 239 -13.58 -5.90 -21.29
C LYS A 239 -13.05 -4.94 -20.23
N PRO A 240 -13.30 -5.19 -18.93
CA PRO A 240 -12.95 -4.27 -17.86
C PRO A 240 -11.44 -4.00 -17.79
N GLU A 241 -10.62 -5.00 -18.10
CA GLU A 241 -9.15 -4.88 -18.04
C GLU A 241 -8.55 -3.98 -19.14
N SER A 242 -9.24 -3.79 -20.27
CA SER A 242 -8.72 -3.01 -21.39
C SER A 242 -8.64 -1.51 -21.13
N SER A 243 -9.41 -1.02 -20.16
CA SER A 243 -9.45 0.39 -19.75
C SER A 243 -8.52 0.71 -18.57
N ILE A 244 -7.82 -0.29 -18.03
CA ILE A 244 -6.99 -0.15 -16.83
C ILE A 244 -5.51 -0.20 -17.20
N THR A 245 -4.81 0.90 -16.98
CA THR A 245 -3.34 0.94 -17.02
C THR A 245 -2.81 0.70 -15.60
N ARG A 246 -1.96 -0.33 -15.45
CA ARG A 246 -1.33 -0.68 -14.17
C ARG A 246 0.11 -0.20 -14.15
N ILE A 247 0.46 0.62 -13.20
CA ILE A 247 1.83 1.12 -12.99
C ILE A 247 2.38 0.46 -11.73
N PRO A 248 3.33 -0.48 -11.84
CA PRO A 248 3.97 -1.08 -10.69
C PRO A 248 4.86 -0.05 -9.98
N LEU A 249 4.81 -0.02 -8.66
CA LEU A 249 5.69 0.81 -7.83
C LEU A 249 7.00 0.09 -7.48
N ARG A 250 6.97 -1.23 -7.55
CA ARG A 250 8.10 -2.12 -7.30
C ARG A 250 8.13 -3.23 -8.34
N ILE A 251 9.31 -3.60 -8.75
CA ILE A 251 9.55 -4.68 -9.72
C ILE A 251 10.64 -5.61 -9.22
N PHE A 252 10.58 -6.88 -9.59
CA PHE A 252 11.69 -7.78 -9.40
C PHE A 252 12.86 -7.36 -10.33
N ALA A 253 14.09 -7.54 -9.86
CA ALA A 253 15.29 -7.15 -10.62
C ALA A 253 15.38 -7.81 -12.01
N GLU A 254 14.72 -8.95 -12.19
CA GLU A 254 14.66 -9.71 -13.43
C GLU A 254 13.54 -9.23 -14.39
N GLN A 255 12.58 -8.45 -13.88
CA GLN A 255 11.47 -7.93 -14.68
C GLN A 255 11.90 -6.66 -15.40
N GLN A 256 11.67 -6.63 -16.70
CA GLN A 256 11.80 -5.40 -17.46
C GLN A 256 10.58 -4.51 -17.21
N LEU A 257 10.84 -3.27 -16.87
CA LEU A 257 9.78 -2.27 -16.76
C LEU A 257 9.33 -1.88 -18.18
N THR A 258 8.11 -2.25 -18.55
CA THR A 258 7.49 -1.90 -19.86
C THR A 258 6.61 -0.65 -19.73
N LEU A 259 7.07 0.37 -19.01
CA LEU A 259 6.33 1.61 -18.83
C LEU A 259 6.64 2.57 -19.98
N CYS A 260 5.61 2.92 -20.74
CA CYS A 260 5.69 3.94 -21.78
C CYS A 260 5.35 5.32 -21.22
N GLU A 261 5.89 6.38 -21.82
CA GLU A 261 5.55 7.75 -21.42
C GLU A 261 4.03 8.02 -21.55
N ALA A 262 3.37 7.43 -22.53
CA ALA A 262 1.92 7.53 -22.70
C ALA A 262 1.11 6.95 -21.53
N ASP A 263 1.71 6.04 -20.76
CA ASP A 263 1.03 5.40 -19.60
C ASP A 263 0.96 6.34 -18.40
N ILE A 264 1.96 7.22 -18.27
CA ILE A 264 2.07 8.14 -17.14
C ILE A 264 1.40 9.48 -17.38
N ILE A 265 1.09 9.83 -18.65
CA ILE A 265 0.38 11.06 -19.02
C ILE A 265 -1.11 10.85 -18.79
N LEU A 266 -1.70 11.68 -17.93
CA LEU A 266 -3.10 11.65 -17.60
C LEU A 266 -3.93 12.47 -18.60
N ARG A 267 -5.12 11.98 -18.92
CA ARG A 267 -6.06 12.59 -19.86
C ARG A 267 -7.26 13.16 -19.10
N ASP A 268 -8.04 13.94 -19.79
CA ASP A 268 -9.28 14.46 -19.21
C ASP A 268 -10.26 13.32 -18.90
N GLY A 269 -10.78 13.31 -17.67
CA GLY A 269 -11.65 12.24 -17.18
C GLY A 269 -10.97 11.00 -16.66
N ASP A 270 -9.63 10.89 -16.66
CA ASP A 270 -8.92 9.75 -16.07
C ASP A 270 -9.15 9.67 -14.56
N VAL A 271 -9.25 8.43 -14.06
CA VAL A 271 -9.34 8.15 -12.62
C VAL A 271 -8.09 7.38 -12.18
N VAL A 272 -7.30 7.99 -11.33
CA VAL A 272 -6.12 7.37 -10.70
C VAL A 272 -6.55 6.77 -9.38
N LYS A 273 -6.40 5.47 -9.20
CA LYS A 273 -6.76 4.76 -7.97
C LYS A 273 -5.53 4.18 -7.28
N ILE A 274 -5.38 4.48 -6.02
CA ILE A 274 -4.40 3.90 -5.12
C ILE A 274 -5.16 3.01 -4.15
N GLU A 275 -5.04 1.70 -4.33
CA GLU A 275 -5.74 0.72 -3.51
C GLU A 275 -5.01 0.48 -2.20
N SER A 276 -5.80 0.25 -1.15
CA SER A 276 -5.29 -0.24 0.13
C SER A 276 -4.98 -1.74 0.06
N ARG A 277 -4.03 -2.17 0.90
CA ARG A 277 -3.63 -3.57 1.09
C ARG A 277 -4.55 -4.37 2.02
N ASP A 278 -5.74 -3.88 2.31
CA ASP A 278 -6.67 -4.50 3.28
C ASP A 278 -7.27 -5.85 2.84
N SER A 279 -6.75 -6.47 1.81
CA SER A 279 -7.23 -7.78 1.41
C SER A 279 -6.75 -8.87 2.37
N SER A 280 -7.58 -9.87 2.61
CA SER A 280 -7.29 -11.05 3.41
C SER A 280 -5.99 -11.78 3.00
N THR A 281 -5.52 -11.55 1.77
CA THR A 281 -4.28 -12.13 1.22
C THR A 281 -3.00 -11.49 1.76
N GLU A 282 -3.10 -10.37 2.46
CA GLU A 282 -1.94 -9.66 3.01
C GLU A 282 -1.91 -9.65 4.54
N LEU A 283 -2.85 -10.36 5.16
CA LEU A 283 -2.88 -10.59 6.59
C LEU A 283 -2.27 -11.95 6.90
N PHE A 284 -1.66 -12.06 8.06
CA PHE A 284 -1.36 -13.34 8.67
C PHE A 284 -2.07 -13.46 10.02
N TYR A 285 -2.33 -14.68 10.42
CA TYR A 285 -3.09 -14.97 11.63
C TYR A 285 -2.20 -15.69 12.62
N VAL A 286 -2.39 -15.39 13.88
CA VAL A 286 -1.71 -16.08 14.98
C VAL A 286 -2.76 -16.73 15.87
N ALA A 287 -2.53 -17.97 16.27
CA ALA A 287 -3.44 -18.75 17.10
C ALA A 287 -2.68 -19.64 18.10
N GLY A 288 -3.40 -20.27 19.02
CA GLY A 288 -2.83 -21.15 20.03
C GLY A 288 -2.35 -20.38 21.26
N VAL A 289 -1.20 -20.78 21.83
CA VAL A 289 -0.68 -20.20 23.08
C VAL A 289 -0.36 -18.71 22.98
N ALA A 290 -0.11 -18.21 21.76
CA ALA A 290 0.13 -16.80 21.50
C ALA A 290 -1.17 -15.95 21.47
N GLY A 291 -2.33 -16.57 21.63
CA GLY A 291 -3.64 -15.93 21.47
C GLY A 291 -4.09 -15.92 20.03
N SER A 292 -5.33 -15.47 19.79
CA SER A 292 -5.91 -15.40 18.43
C SER A 292 -5.97 -13.95 17.98
N ARG A 293 -5.16 -13.59 16.97
CA ARG A 293 -5.03 -12.22 16.44
C ARG A 293 -4.69 -12.27 14.95
N GLN A 294 -4.99 -11.18 14.26
CA GLN A 294 -4.60 -10.97 12.86
C GLN A 294 -3.67 -9.77 12.76
N PHE A 295 -2.68 -9.84 11.85
CA PHE A 295 -1.70 -8.79 11.64
C PHE A 295 -1.46 -8.59 10.15
N GLN A 296 -1.17 -7.36 9.76
CA GLN A 296 -0.81 -7.04 8.40
C GLN A 296 0.69 -7.29 8.16
N LEU A 297 1.01 -7.93 7.04
CA LEU A 297 2.40 -8.09 6.62
C LEU A 297 3.00 -6.75 6.21
N PRO A 298 4.26 -6.45 6.56
CA PRO A 298 4.95 -5.29 6.05
C PRO A 298 5.06 -5.31 4.51
N ARG A 299 4.93 -4.14 3.88
CA ARG A 299 5.09 -4.00 2.44
C ARG A 299 6.55 -4.16 2.02
N ASP A 300 7.44 -3.56 2.78
CA ASP A 300 8.80 -3.24 2.34
C ASP A 300 9.83 -4.30 2.68
N TYR A 301 9.51 -5.20 3.61
CA TYR A 301 10.42 -6.25 4.06
C TYR A 301 9.68 -7.56 4.36
N ASP A 302 10.44 -8.64 4.37
CA ASP A 302 9.93 -9.94 4.76
C ASP A 302 9.91 -10.08 6.29
N LEU A 303 8.87 -10.72 6.81
CA LEU A 303 8.85 -11.19 8.18
C LEU A 303 9.17 -12.68 8.20
N ASP A 304 10.14 -13.08 9.02
CA ASP A 304 10.30 -14.47 9.39
C ASP A 304 9.37 -14.85 10.56
N VAL A 305 9.19 -16.13 10.80
CA VAL A 305 8.30 -16.63 11.87
C VAL A 305 8.68 -16.11 13.27
N ILE A 306 9.98 -15.88 13.55
CA ILE A 306 10.42 -15.37 14.86
C ILE A 306 10.06 -13.89 14.97
N GLN A 307 10.33 -13.11 13.92
CA GLN A 307 9.96 -11.70 13.86
C GLN A 307 8.44 -11.52 13.96
N ALA A 308 7.67 -12.36 13.27
CA ALA A 308 6.21 -12.35 13.36
C ALA A 308 5.72 -12.64 14.78
N LEU A 309 6.28 -13.66 15.44
CA LEU A 309 5.95 -13.98 16.83
C LEU A 309 6.37 -12.88 17.81
N THR A 310 7.50 -12.20 17.55
CA THR A 310 7.93 -11.05 18.35
C THR A 310 6.98 -9.87 18.17
N LEU A 311 6.54 -9.61 16.94
CA LEU A 311 5.58 -8.54 16.64
C LEU A 311 4.26 -8.72 17.40
N VAL A 312 3.81 -9.96 17.56
CA VAL A 312 2.56 -10.27 18.28
C VAL A 312 2.74 -10.41 19.80
N ASN A 313 3.92 -10.14 20.33
CA ASN A 313 4.27 -10.35 21.72
C ASN A 313 4.01 -11.80 22.20
N ALA A 314 4.30 -12.78 21.33
CA ALA A 314 4.18 -14.19 21.69
C ALA A 314 5.21 -14.54 22.76
N PRO A 315 4.92 -15.54 23.64
CA PRO A 315 5.82 -15.95 24.70
C PRO A 315 7.03 -16.71 24.15
N LEU A 316 8.00 -15.98 23.58
CA LEU A 316 9.23 -16.56 22.96
C LEU A 316 10.35 -16.83 23.95
N GLN A 317 10.30 -16.28 25.16
CA GLN A 317 11.36 -16.42 26.15
C GLN A 317 10.84 -16.97 27.48
N ASN A 318 11.66 -17.78 28.10
CA ASN A 318 11.49 -18.33 29.46
C ASN A 318 11.63 -17.24 30.56
N GLY A 319 11.33 -16.00 30.27
CA GLY A 319 11.25 -14.99 31.31
C GLY A 319 10.01 -15.24 32.13
N GLY A 320 10.11 -15.38 33.43
CA GLY A 320 9.00 -15.47 34.37
C GLY A 320 8.04 -14.27 34.38
N PHE A 321 8.01 -13.54 33.29
CA PHE A 321 7.14 -12.40 33.04
C PHE A 321 6.18 -12.74 31.90
N SER A 322 5.21 -13.61 32.21
CA SER A 322 3.94 -13.46 31.51
C SER A 322 3.37 -12.11 31.97
N GLN A 323 3.48 -11.07 31.15
CA GLN A 323 2.66 -9.87 31.31
C GLN A 323 1.21 -10.18 30.90
N THR A 324 0.60 -11.09 31.59
CA THR A 324 -0.81 -10.96 31.88
C THR A 324 -0.88 -9.86 32.94
N GLN A 325 -1.29 -8.69 32.55
CA GLN A 325 -1.67 -7.62 33.43
C GLN A 325 -2.86 -8.11 34.29
N PHE A 326 -2.56 -8.80 35.34
CA PHE A 326 -3.45 -8.92 36.48
C PHE A 326 -3.10 -7.78 37.41
N ASN A 327 -3.89 -6.71 37.34
CA ASN A 327 -4.01 -5.65 38.35
C ASN A 327 -2.70 -5.22 39.02
N GLY A 328 -1.74 -4.72 38.25
CA GLY A 328 -0.65 -3.90 38.77
C GLY A 328 0.42 -4.59 39.64
N ASN A 329 0.32 -5.84 39.96
CA ASN A 329 1.33 -6.59 40.71
C ASN A 329 2.09 -7.55 39.82
N ALA A 330 3.31 -7.17 39.39
CA ALA A 330 4.29 -8.07 38.82
C ALA A 330 4.75 -9.04 39.91
N LEU A 331 4.12 -10.18 40.03
CA LEU A 331 4.62 -11.30 40.83
C LEU A 331 5.79 -11.89 40.04
N ALA A 332 7.01 -11.60 40.44
CA ALA A 332 8.21 -12.32 40.07
C ALA A 332 8.03 -13.77 40.55
N THR A 333 7.47 -14.60 39.71
CA THR A 333 7.41 -16.04 39.97
C THR A 333 8.72 -16.64 39.51
N GLY A 334 9.47 -17.19 40.43
CA GLY A 334 10.75 -17.86 40.21
C GLY A 334 10.84 -18.73 38.98
N ILE A 335 11.69 -19.71 38.91
CA ILE A 335 12.01 -20.55 37.76
C ILE A 335 10.91 -20.56 36.69
N GLY A 336 11.15 -19.90 35.54
CA GLY A 336 10.14 -19.64 34.50
C GLY A 336 9.45 -20.89 33.95
N SER A 337 8.24 -20.74 33.42
CA SER A 337 7.53 -21.83 32.77
C SER A 337 8.21 -22.19 31.44
N PRO A 338 8.15 -23.44 30.97
CA PRO A 338 8.74 -23.84 29.70
C PRO A 338 8.13 -23.03 28.54
N THR A 339 8.98 -22.57 27.63
CA THR A 339 8.56 -21.82 26.46
C THR A 339 7.94 -22.76 25.43
N PRO A 340 6.81 -22.42 24.82
CA PRO A 340 6.28 -23.16 23.69
C PRO A 340 7.33 -23.25 22.57
N ALA A 341 7.75 -24.48 22.24
CA ALA A 341 8.85 -24.70 21.31
C ALA A 341 8.39 -25.10 19.90
N LEU A 342 7.09 -25.37 19.74
CA LEU A 342 6.53 -25.86 18.48
C LEU A 342 5.64 -24.81 17.84
N LEU A 343 5.95 -24.48 16.59
CA LEU A 343 5.12 -23.63 15.74
C LEU A 343 4.68 -24.44 14.51
N THR A 344 3.40 -24.40 14.21
CA THR A 344 2.87 -24.93 12.96
C THR A 344 2.35 -23.78 12.13
N VAL A 345 2.86 -23.63 10.92
CA VAL A 345 2.39 -22.67 9.93
C VAL A 345 1.46 -23.38 8.96
N LEU A 346 0.20 -22.99 8.96
CA LEU A 346 -0.78 -23.49 8.00
C LEU A 346 -0.74 -22.57 6.79
N ARG A 347 -0.19 -23.05 5.68
CA ARG A 347 -0.03 -22.30 4.44
C ARG A 347 -0.97 -22.80 3.36
N GLN A 348 -1.70 -21.88 2.75
CA GLN A 348 -2.55 -22.18 1.61
C GLN A 348 -1.73 -22.05 0.31
N LEU A 349 -1.78 -23.09 -0.52
CA LEU A 349 -1.13 -23.11 -1.82
C LEU A 349 -2.03 -22.50 -2.90
N PRO A 350 -1.47 -22.07 -4.05
CA PRO A 350 -2.26 -21.52 -5.15
C PRO A 350 -3.33 -22.49 -5.71
N ASN A 351 -3.15 -23.79 -5.50
CA ASN A 351 -4.13 -24.83 -5.89
C ASN A 351 -5.27 -25.02 -4.88
N GLY A 352 -5.33 -24.17 -3.81
CA GLY A 352 -6.32 -24.26 -2.75
C GLY A 352 -6.04 -25.29 -1.66
N GLN A 353 -4.97 -26.10 -1.80
CA GLN A 353 -4.57 -27.06 -0.76
C GLN A 353 -3.87 -26.34 0.40
N GLN A 354 -4.07 -26.83 1.62
CA GLN A 354 -3.40 -26.34 2.81
C GLN A 354 -2.31 -27.31 3.25
N ILE A 355 -1.12 -26.77 3.50
CA ILE A 355 0.03 -27.55 4.00
C ILE A 355 0.35 -27.10 5.43
N PRO A 356 0.38 -28.03 6.41
CA PRO A 356 0.94 -27.75 7.72
C PRO A 356 2.47 -27.84 7.66
N ILE A 357 3.14 -26.75 8.05
CA ILE A 357 4.61 -26.65 8.11
C ILE A 357 5.02 -26.60 9.57
N ARG A 358 5.84 -27.55 10.00
CA ARG A 358 6.33 -27.62 11.36
C ARG A 358 7.65 -26.90 11.51
N VAL A 359 7.68 -25.89 12.38
CA VAL A 359 8.87 -25.12 12.75
C VAL A 359 9.24 -25.42 14.19
N ASP A 360 10.48 -25.84 14.43
CA ASP A 360 11.04 -25.97 15.77
C ASP A 360 11.66 -24.64 16.17
N LEU A 361 11.03 -23.90 17.08
CA LEU A 361 11.49 -22.56 17.49
C LEU A 361 12.88 -22.61 18.12
N ASN A 362 13.22 -23.66 18.89
CA ASN A 362 14.55 -23.78 19.48
C ASN A 362 15.65 -23.91 18.42
N ARG A 363 15.36 -24.55 17.31
CA ARG A 363 16.27 -24.61 16.15
C ARG A 363 16.25 -23.31 15.38
N ALA A 364 15.09 -22.70 15.18
CA ALA A 364 14.95 -21.45 14.45
C ALA A 364 15.72 -20.30 15.10
N PHE A 365 15.88 -20.30 16.43
CA PHE A 365 16.75 -19.32 17.10
C PHE A 365 18.24 -19.50 16.77
N ARG A 366 18.67 -20.73 16.47
CA ARG A 366 20.09 -21.07 16.24
C ARG A 366 20.44 -21.14 14.75
N ASP A 367 19.49 -21.58 13.91
CA ASP A 367 19.70 -21.81 12.48
C ASP A 367 18.71 -20.99 11.65
N PRO A 368 19.16 -19.97 10.89
CA PRO A 368 18.31 -19.17 10.01
C PRO A 368 17.55 -19.98 8.97
N ARG A 369 18.03 -21.19 8.62
CA ARG A 369 17.35 -22.06 7.64
C ARG A 369 16.02 -22.63 8.14
N GLU A 370 15.81 -22.64 9.45
CA GLU A 370 14.54 -23.00 10.07
C GLU A 370 13.57 -21.81 10.14
N ARG A 371 14.02 -20.58 9.85
CA ARG A 371 13.21 -19.37 9.86
C ARG A 371 12.54 -19.19 8.52
N ILE A 372 11.34 -19.74 8.35
CA ILE A 372 10.58 -19.50 7.13
C ILE A 372 9.98 -18.10 7.14
N ARG A 373 9.82 -17.52 5.94
CA ARG A 373 9.07 -16.28 5.76
C ARG A 373 7.59 -16.52 5.94
N VAL A 374 6.92 -15.57 6.57
CA VAL A 374 5.47 -15.54 6.71
C VAL A 374 4.88 -14.94 5.44
N LEU A 375 3.93 -15.62 4.85
CA LEU A 375 3.22 -15.16 3.65
C LEU A 375 1.79 -14.73 4.01
N GLY A 376 1.17 -13.99 3.11
CA GLY A 376 -0.24 -13.62 3.25
C GLY A 376 -1.14 -14.84 3.31
N GLY A 377 -2.09 -14.85 4.24
CA GLY A 377 -2.97 -15.97 4.50
C GLY A 377 -2.40 -17.04 5.42
N ASP A 378 -1.11 -16.96 5.84
CA ASP A 378 -0.55 -17.93 6.78
C ASP A 378 -1.24 -17.84 8.15
N ILE A 379 -1.48 -19.02 8.76
CA ILE A 379 -1.95 -19.12 10.13
C ILE A 379 -0.83 -19.75 10.96
N LEU A 380 -0.28 -18.97 11.89
CA LEU A 380 0.77 -19.39 12.80
C LEU A 380 0.15 -19.94 14.08
N VAL A 381 0.17 -21.24 14.25
CA VAL A 381 -0.38 -21.92 15.42
C VAL A 381 0.77 -22.28 16.36
N MET A 382 0.86 -21.57 17.48
CA MET A 382 1.88 -21.81 18.49
C MET A 382 1.40 -22.89 19.45
N GLN A 383 2.21 -23.94 19.65
CA GLN A 383 1.86 -25.11 20.44
C GLN A 383 2.94 -25.43 21.46
N GLU A 384 2.51 -26.04 22.55
CA GLU A 384 3.39 -26.63 23.55
C GLU A 384 3.67 -28.10 23.19
N ARG A 385 4.88 -28.55 23.48
CA ARG A 385 5.14 -29.99 23.47
C ARG A 385 4.40 -30.64 24.62
N PRO A 386 4.00 -31.93 24.52
CA PRO A 386 3.31 -32.63 25.59
C PRO A 386 4.03 -32.57 26.94
N GLY A 387 5.38 -32.68 26.92
CA GLY A 387 6.20 -32.57 28.13
C GLY A 387 6.18 -31.17 28.74
N ASP A 388 6.18 -30.11 27.91
CA ASP A 388 6.11 -28.72 28.36
C ASP A 388 4.76 -28.42 28.97
N ALA A 389 3.67 -28.95 28.38
CA ALA A 389 2.32 -28.80 28.89
C ALA A 389 2.15 -29.50 30.27
N VAL A 390 2.68 -30.68 30.44
CA VAL A 390 2.70 -31.41 31.73
C VAL A 390 3.51 -30.63 32.75
N THR A 391 4.69 -30.13 32.38
CA THR A 391 5.54 -29.34 33.27
C THR A 391 4.81 -28.07 33.69
N ARG A 392 4.17 -27.34 32.77
CA ARG A 392 3.37 -26.15 33.08
C ARG A 392 2.21 -26.48 34.00
N TYR A 393 1.50 -27.58 33.75
CA TYR A 393 0.41 -28.05 34.62
C TYR A 393 0.91 -28.33 36.03
N LEU A 394 2.03 -29.01 36.17
CA LEU A 394 2.65 -29.28 37.46
C LEU A 394 3.06 -27.99 38.16
N TYR A 395 3.68 -27.02 37.48
CA TYR A 395 4.03 -25.72 38.02
C TYR A 395 2.80 -24.92 38.44
N GLN A 396 1.70 -25.00 37.73
CA GLN A 396 0.46 -24.28 38.06
C GLN A 396 -0.27 -24.95 39.24
N THR A 397 -0.27 -26.28 39.26
CA THR A 397 -0.99 -27.04 40.30
C THR A 397 -0.20 -27.13 41.61
N TYR A 398 1.11 -27.36 41.50
CA TYR A 398 2.05 -27.32 42.60
C TYR A 398 2.79 -25.97 42.58
N ARG A 399 2.10 -24.88 42.75
CA ARG A 399 2.72 -23.63 43.13
C ARG A 399 3.35 -23.86 44.50
N VAL A 400 4.59 -24.30 44.50
CA VAL A 400 5.36 -24.46 45.71
C VAL A 400 5.68 -23.08 46.22
N ASN A 401 4.74 -22.50 46.97
CA ASN A 401 4.99 -21.39 47.89
C ASN A 401 5.88 -21.85 49.06
N THR A 402 6.79 -22.79 48.80
CA THR A 402 7.68 -23.32 49.86
C THR A 402 8.69 -22.30 50.31
N LEU A 403 9.05 -21.31 49.48
CA LEU A 403 10.03 -20.30 49.92
C LEU A 403 9.42 -19.17 50.72
N SER A 404 8.16 -18.79 50.50
CA SER A 404 7.52 -17.73 51.27
C SER A 404 7.08 -18.21 52.68
N GLY A 405 6.83 -19.51 52.83
CA GLY A 405 6.57 -20.11 54.14
C GLY A 405 7.82 -20.30 54.99
N LEU A 406 9.00 -20.46 54.38
CA LEU A 406 10.25 -20.70 55.11
C LEU A 406 10.95 -19.40 55.57
N LEU A 407 10.68 -18.27 54.94
CA LEU A 407 11.30 -16.97 55.26
C LEU A 407 10.45 -16.02 56.08
N GLY A 408 9.40 -16.54 56.70
CA GLY A 408 8.66 -15.85 57.79
C GLY A 408 8.37 -14.36 57.54
N GLY A 409 7.60 -14.01 56.54
CA GLY A 409 7.19 -12.64 56.26
C GLY A 409 5.66 -12.53 56.29
N THR A 410 5.16 -11.88 57.28
CA THR A 410 3.78 -11.51 57.61
C THR A 410 2.87 -11.25 56.42
N GLY A 411 1.80 -12.01 56.40
CA GLY A 411 0.46 -11.80 55.92
C GLY A 411 0.11 -10.82 54.82
N THR A 412 -0.30 -11.39 53.70
CA THR A 412 -1.49 -10.91 53.00
C THR A 412 -2.21 -12.11 52.42
N THR A 413 -3.38 -12.38 52.94
CA THR A 413 -4.35 -13.38 52.51
C THR A 413 -4.77 -13.09 51.05
N ALA A 414 -4.31 -13.88 50.13
CA ALA A 414 -4.89 -13.89 48.77
C ALA A 414 -6.15 -14.77 48.82
N THR A 415 -7.30 -14.15 48.76
CA THR A 415 -8.58 -14.81 48.55
C THR A 415 -8.65 -15.37 47.13
N PHE A 416 -8.67 -16.69 47.05
CA PHE A 416 -8.95 -17.39 45.79
C PHE A 416 -10.45 -17.40 45.54
N GLY A 417 -10.93 -16.53 44.65
CA GLY A 417 -12.22 -16.66 43.99
C GLY A 417 -12.07 -17.43 42.69
N GLY A 418 -12.11 -18.72 42.73
CA GLY A 418 -12.19 -19.59 41.58
C GLY A 418 -13.61 -20.04 41.37
N THR A 419 -14.34 -19.43 40.45
CA THR A 419 -15.53 -20.03 39.86
C THR A 419 -15.05 -20.91 38.70
N PHE A 420 -15.25 -22.22 38.83
CA PHE A 420 -15.16 -23.17 37.73
C PHE A 420 -16.47 -23.11 36.94
N PRO A 421 -16.43 -23.25 35.59
CA PRO A 421 -17.57 -23.71 34.82
C PRO A 421 -17.72 -25.21 34.89
#